data_8b263904465bf530913979efe312a95a
#
_entry.id   8b263904465bf530913979efe312a95a
#
_cell.length_a   1.000
_cell.length_b   1.000
_cell.length_c   1.000
_cell.angle_alpha   90.00
_cell.angle_beta   90.00
_cell.angle_gamma   90.00
#
_symmetry.space_group_name_H-M   'P 1'
#
loop_
_entity.id
_entity.type
_entity.pdbx_description
1 polymer ?
#
loop_
_entity_poly.entity_id
_entity_poly.type
_entity_poly.pdbx_seq_one_letter_code
_entity_poly.pdbx_strand_id
1 'polypeptide(L)'
;RVVLATGVQPNVTLAKASGIRCARGIVVDHQMQASAPNVYAIGECCEIDGQTFGLIAPCLAQADILAARLAGGVTAPLALTDSGVRLKVTGIELFSLGRAAEQEGDVVWSSWDPLTRHYRRLLIHRGALAGVLLMGDCRSAATFTDLLATAAPAHADWLFDRFTTTQPQVAGQNAMTKPTLAVVGHGMVGHHFLEECVNRNLHRQYQIVVFGEERYAAYDRVHLSEYFGGRSAASLSLVAGDFFADNG
;
A
#
# COMPACT_ATOMS: atom_id res chain seq x y z
N ARG A 1 -12.76 -9.99 -29.75
CA ARG A 1 -12.06 -10.32 -28.50
C ARG A 1 -12.89 -9.76 -27.34
N VAL A 2 -13.02 -10.52 -26.26
CA VAL A 2 -13.72 -10.10 -25.04
C VAL A 2 -12.67 -9.98 -23.96
N VAL A 3 -12.74 -8.91 -23.16
CA VAL A 3 -11.86 -8.68 -22.00
C VAL A 3 -12.75 -8.68 -20.75
N LEU A 4 -12.40 -9.51 -19.78
CA LEU A 4 -13.07 -9.57 -18.47
C LEU A 4 -12.17 -8.85 -17.46
N ALA A 5 -12.67 -7.77 -16.87
CA ALA A 5 -11.99 -6.99 -15.83
C ALA A 5 -12.92 -6.88 -14.60
N THR A 6 -13.10 -8.00 -13.91
CA THR A 6 -14.13 -8.20 -12.86
C THR A 6 -13.59 -7.99 -11.44
N GLY A 7 -12.37 -7.48 -11.29
CA GLY A 7 -11.71 -7.29 -10.00
C GLY A 7 -11.04 -8.56 -9.47
N VAL A 8 -10.68 -8.54 -8.19
CA VAL A 8 -9.98 -9.62 -7.49
C VAL A 8 -10.81 -10.16 -6.34
N GLN A 9 -10.59 -11.42 -5.98
CA GLN A 9 -11.14 -12.04 -4.78
C GLN A 9 -10.00 -12.44 -3.84
N PRO A 10 -10.12 -12.13 -2.53
CA PRO A 10 -9.17 -12.58 -1.53
C PRO A 10 -9.04 -14.12 -1.51
N ASN A 11 -7.80 -14.63 -1.52
CA ASN A 11 -7.57 -16.05 -1.32
C ASN A 11 -7.60 -16.37 0.17
N VAL A 12 -8.68 -17.01 0.62
CA VAL A 12 -8.93 -17.35 2.03
C VAL A 12 -8.92 -18.87 2.28
N THR A 13 -8.52 -19.66 1.29
CA THR A 13 -8.64 -21.13 1.33
C THR A 13 -7.88 -21.72 2.51
N LEU A 14 -6.62 -21.35 2.70
CA LEU A 14 -5.80 -21.83 3.81
C LEU A 14 -6.38 -21.39 5.16
N ALA A 15 -6.78 -20.12 5.29
CA ALA A 15 -7.32 -19.58 6.52
C ALA A 15 -8.62 -20.27 6.94
N LYS A 16 -9.54 -20.52 5.99
CA LYS A 16 -10.76 -21.28 6.23
C LYS A 16 -10.48 -22.71 6.66
N ALA A 17 -9.57 -23.39 5.98
CA ALA A 17 -9.16 -24.75 6.33
C ALA A 17 -8.52 -24.83 7.74
N SER A 18 -7.91 -23.73 8.20
CA SER A 18 -7.30 -23.60 9.52
C SER A 18 -8.26 -23.08 10.61
N GLY A 19 -9.55 -22.92 10.31
CA GLY A 19 -10.56 -22.45 11.26
C GLY A 19 -10.46 -20.95 11.59
N ILE A 20 -9.73 -20.16 10.81
CA ILE A 20 -9.61 -18.72 10.97
C ILE A 20 -10.85 -18.03 10.39
N ARG A 21 -11.39 -17.04 11.10
CA ARG A 21 -12.59 -16.32 10.68
C ARG A 21 -12.34 -15.56 9.37
N CYS A 22 -13.17 -15.88 8.36
CA CYS A 22 -13.17 -15.21 7.07
C CYS A 22 -14.58 -14.75 6.71
N ALA A 23 -14.68 -13.58 6.08
CA ALA A 23 -15.86 -13.14 5.35
C ALA A 23 -15.52 -13.12 3.85
N ARG A 24 -15.41 -11.97 3.20
CA ARG A 24 -14.81 -11.88 1.86
C ARG A 24 -13.30 -12.13 1.92
N GLY A 25 -12.64 -11.53 2.89
CA GLY A 25 -11.24 -11.73 3.23
C GLY A 25 -11.05 -12.42 4.59
N ILE A 26 -9.81 -12.58 5.02
CA ILE A 26 -9.45 -12.99 6.39
C ILE A 26 -9.73 -11.80 7.31
N VAL A 27 -10.68 -11.95 8.23
CA VAL A 27 -11.08 -10.86 9.13
C VAL A 27 -9.97 -10.59 10.14
N VAL A 28 -9.45 -9.37 10.13
CA VAL A 28 -8.41 -8.90 11.05
C VAL A 28 -8.83 -7.57 11.71
N ASP A 29 -8.16 -7.25 12.81
CA ASP A 29 -8.27 -5.93 13.44
C ASP A 29 -7.34 -4.90 12.76
N HIS A 30 -7.39 -3.63 13.21
CA HIS A 30 -6.54 -2.56 12.70
C HIS A 30 -5.04 -2.73 12.99
N GLN A 31 -4.67 -3.78 13.71
CA GLN A 31 -3.29 -4.20 13.96
C GLN A 31 -2.94 -5.52 13.29
N MET A 32 -3.73 -5.88 12.26
CA MET A 32 -3.55 -7.05 11.40
C MET A 32 -3.73 -8.40 12.10
N GLN A 33 -4.24 -8.47 13.34
CA GLN A 33 -4.45 -9.72 14.05
C GLN A 33 -5.75 -10.41 13.60
N ALA A 34 -5.65 -11.68 13.26
CA ALA A 34 -6.78 -12.53 12.91
C ALA A 34 -7.52 -13.07 14.15
N SER A 35 -8.52 -13.91 13.93
CA SER A 35 -9.33 -14.50 15.02
C SER A 35 -8.59 -15.53 15.89
N ALA A 36 -7.42 -16.00 15.48
CA ALA A 36 -6.57 -16.90 16.25
C ALA A 36 -5.38 -16.15 16.87
N PRO A 37 -4.93 -16.51 18.10
CA PRO A 37 -3.77 -15.90 18.72
C PRO A 37 -2.51 -16.11 17.88
N ASN A 38 -1.67 -15.08 17.79
CA ASN A 38 -0.41 -15.07 17.02
C ASN A 38 -0.56 -15.38 15.53
N VAL A 39 -1.77 -15.18 15.00
CA VAL A 39 -2.04 -15.26 13.54
C VAL A 39 -2.44 -13.90 13.05
N TYR A 40 -1.80 -13.50 11.96
CA TYR A 40 -1.97 -12.19 11.33
C TYR A 40 -2.23 -12.38 9.84
N ALA A 41 -2.91 -11.42 9.20
CA ALA A 41 -3.04 -11.38 7.76
C ALA A 41 -2.84 -9.96 7.24
N ILE A 42 -2.12 -9.83 6.13
CA ILE A 42 -1.81 -8.58 5.44
C ILE A 42 -1.98 -8.76 3.92
N GLY A 43 -2.20 -7.68 3.21
CA GLY A 43 -2.35 -7.68 1.76
C GLY A 43 -3.79 -7.92 1.31
N GLU A 44 -3.95 -8.32 0.07
CA GLU A 44 -5.26 -8.50 -0.57
C GLU A 44 -6.12 -9.61 0.05
N CYS A 45 -5.51 -10.52 0.83
CA CYS A 45 -6.24 -11.61 1.47
C CYS A 45 -7.00 -11.16 2.73
N CYS A 46 -6.68 -10.02 3.33
CA CYS A 46 -7.31 -9.58 4.57
C CYS A 46 -8.55 -8.70 4.37
N GLU A 47 -9.34 -8.58 5.42
CA GLU A 47 -10.54 -7.75 5.51
C GLU A 47 -10.56 -7.03 6.85
N ILE A 48 -10.70 -5.69 6.82
CA ILE A 48 -10.80 -4.82 8.00
C ILE A 48 -12.11 -4.05 7.91
N ASP A 49 -12.95 -4.12 8.94
CA ASP A 49 -14.26 -3.44 9.00
C ASP A 49 -15.13 -3.67 7.76
N GLY A 50 -15.11 -4.89 7.19
CA GLY A 50 -15.87 -5.24 6.00
C GLY A 50 -15.25 -4.75 4.68
N GLN A 51 -14.06 -4.15 4.70
CA GLN A 51 -13.35 -3.69 3.51
C GLN A 51 -12.21 -4.63 3.13
N THR A 52 -12.10 -4.92 1.84
CA THR A 52 -10.98 -5.65 1.24
C THR A 52 -10.15 -4.70 0.38
N PHE A 53 -8.86 -4.99 0.24
CA PHE A 53 -7.88 -4.09 -0.35
C PHE A 53 -7.40 -4.64 -1.69
N GLY A 54 -7.63 -3.92 -2.78
CA GLY A 54 -7.17 -4.28 -4.13
C GLY A 54 -6.07 -3.35 -4.64
N LEU A 55 -5.49 -2.52 -3.76
CA LEU A 55 -4.41 -1.58 -4.08
C LEU A 55 -3.18 -1.91 -3.26
N ILE A 56 -2.00 -1.71 -3.84
CA ILE A 56 -0.74 -2.07 -3.19
C ILE A 56 -0.44 -1.17 -1.98
N ALA A 57 -0.72 0.14 -2.05
CA ALA A 57 -0.35 1.10 -1.01
C ALA A 57 -0.94 0.77 0.38
N PRO A 58 -2.26 0.53 0.55
CA PRO A 58 -2.79 0.10 1.85
C PRO A 58 -2.24 -1.26 2.30
N CYS A 59 -1.92 -2.16 1.37
CA CYS A 59 -1.33 -3.45 1.71
C CYS A 59 0.11 -3.32 2.24
N LEU A 60 0.90 -2.37 1.73
CA LEU A 60 2.22 -2.06 2.27
C LEU A 60 2.12 -1.42 3.66
N ALA A 61 1.19 -0.49 3.87
CA ALA A 61 0.95 0.10 5.19
C ALA A 61 0.56 -0.95 6.25
N GLN A 62 -0.18 -1.99 5.86
CA GLN A 62 -0.47 -3.13 6.73
C GLN A 62 0.80 -3.88 7.14
N ALA A 63 1.73 -4.07 6.19
CA ALA A 63 3.02 -4.72 6.46
C ALA A 63 3.87 -3.90 7.45
N ASP A 64 3.91 -2.57 7.28
CA ASP A 64 4.62 -1.65 8.19
C ASP A 64 4.07 -1.71 9.62
N ILE A 65 2.74 -1.70 9.76
CA ILE A 65 2.05 -1.80 11.04
C ILE A 65 2.36 -3.13 11.72
N LEU A 66 2.26 -4.24 10.99
CA LEU A 66 2.53 -5.56 11.54
C LEU A 66 3.99 -5.71 11.97
N ALA A 67 4.94 -5.28 11.13
CA ALA A 67 6.36 -5.33 11.47
C ALA A 67 6.69 -4.49 12.70
N ALA A 68 6.13 -3.27 12.81
CA ALA A 68 6.33 -2.41 13.97
C ALA A 68 5.72 -3.03 15.25
N ARG A 69 4.53 -3.62 15.17
CA ARG A 69 3.90 -4.35 16.29
C ARG A 69 4.76 -5.51 16.77
N LEU A 70 5.26 -6.35 15.86
CA LEU A 70 6.11 -7.49 16.20
C LEU A 70 7.46 -7.06 16.80
N ALA A 71 7.93 -5.86 16.46
CA ALA A 71 9.09 -5.23 17.07
C ALA A 71 8.82 -4.64 18.47
N GLY A 72 7.61 -4.77 19.00
CA GLY A 72 7.21 -4.20 20.30
C GLY A 72 6.92 -2.70 20.27
N GLY A 73 6.82 -2.11 19.07
CA GLY A 73 6.45 -0.71 18.87
C GLY A 73 4.96 -0.44 19.08
N VAL A 74 4.63 0.77 19.50
CA VAL A 74 3.25 1.27 19.50
C VAL A 74 2.94 1.76 18.10
N THR A 75 1.94 1.15 17.46
CA THR A 75 1.48 1.55 16.12
C THR A 75 0.15 2.27 16.18
N ALA A 76 -0.02 3.32 15.41
CA ALA A 76 -1.33 3.85 15.13
C ALA A 76 -2.16 2.79 14.38
N PRO A 77 -3.48 2.69 14.63
CA PRO A 77 -4.35 1.84 13.83
C PRO A 77 -4.25 2.18 12.35
N LEU A 78 -4.45 1.18 11.48
CA LEU A 78 -4.52 1.46 10.04
C LEU A 78 -5.64 2.49 9.81
N ALA A 79 -5.25 3.68 9.37
CA ALA A 79 -6.22 4.65 8.90
C ALA A 79 -6.76 4.13 7.56
N LEU A 80 -8.04 3.78 7.52
CA LEU A 80 -8.77 3.43 6.28
C LEU A 80 -9.02 4.69 5.42
N THR A 81 -8.14 5.69 5.52
CA THR A 81 -8.18 6.89 4.69
C THR A 81 -7.83 6.51 3.26
N ASP A 82 -8.52 7.15 2.33
CA ASP A 82 -8.26 7.03 0.90
C ASP A 82 -6.79 7.26 0.59
N SER A 83 -6.05 6.18 0.38
CA SER A 83 -4.61 6.21 0.10
C SER A 83 -4.29 6.63 -1.34
N GLY A 84 -5.20 7.31 -2.02
CA GLY A 84 -5.03 7.74 -3.40
C GLY A 84 -4.69 6.61 -4.38
N VAL A 85 -5.37 6.56 -5.50
CA VAL A 85 -5.11 5.59 -6.57
C VAL A 85 -4.12 6.20 -7.54
N ARG A 86 -2.95 5.56 -7.73
CA ARG A 86 -2.04 5.87 -8.84
C ARG A 86 -2.21 4.84 -9.94
N LEU A 87 -2.52 5.29 -11.14
CA LEU A 87 -2.54 4.46 -12.33
C LEU A 87 -1.49 4.97 -13.31
N LYS A 88 -0.60 4.09 -13.74
CA LYS A 88 0.26 4.32 -14.90
C LYS A 88 -0.36 3.58 -16.09
N VAL A 89 -1.09 4.30 -16.91
CA VAL A 89 -1.47 3.82 -18.24
C VAL A 89 -0.38 4.28 -19.19
N THR A 90 0.02 3.43 -20.15
CA THR A 90 1.13 3.69 -21.08
C THR A 90 1.17 5.15 -21.56
N GLY A 91 2.15 5.92 -21.07
CA GLY A 91 2.35 7.32 -21.41
C GLY A 91 1.52 8.36 -20.66
N ILE A 92 0.67 7.96 -19.69
CA ILE A 92 -0.13 8.89 -18.88
C ILE A 92 -0.06 8.48 -17.41
N GLU A 93 0.36 9.41 -16.55
CA GLU A 93 0.22 9.25 -15.09
C GLU A 93 -1.15 9.77 -14.66
N LEU A 94 -1.82 9.02 -13.79
CA LEU A 94 -3.09 9.44 -13.19
C LEU A 94 -3.02 9.21 -11.68
N PHE A 95 -3.47 10.19 -10.92
CA PHE A 95 -3.65 10.11 -9.48
C PHE A 95 -5.05 10.57 -9.11
N SER A 96 -5.75 9.76 -8.35
CA SER A 96 -7.07 10.08 -7.78
C SER A 96 -7.07 9.84 -6.29
N LEU A 97 -7.61 10.77 -5.52
CA LEU A 97 -7.65 10.72 -4.06
C LEU A 97 -8.97 11.28 -3.57
N GLY A 98 -9.55 10.68 -2.55
CA GLY A 98 -10.80 11.10 -1.95
C GLY A 98 -11.99 10.86 -2.86
N ARG A 99 -13.00 11.70 -2.74
CA ARG A 99 -14.27 11.57 -3.44
C ARG A 99 -14.16 11.98 -4.92
N ALA A 100 -14.60 11.12 -5.82
CA ALA A 100 -14.58 11.40 -7.26
C ALA A 100 -15.87 12.10 -7.74
N ALA A 101 -17.02 11.78 -7.14
CA ALA A 101 -18.32 12.33 -7.52
C ALA A 101 -18.62 13.64 -6.78
N GLU A 102 -19.20 14.60 -7.50
CA GLU A 102 -19.69 15.85 -6.92
C GLU A 102 -20.91 15.62 -6.02
N GLN A 103 -21.02 16.43 -4.99
CA GLN A 103 -22.17 16.50 -4.10
C GLN A 103 -22.65 17.94 -4.00
N GLU A 104 -23.89 18.13 -3.53
CA GLU A 104 -24.45 19.45 -3.28
C GLU A 104 -23.57 20.23 -2.28
N GLY A 105 -23.25 21.48 -2.64
CA GLY A 105 -22.36 22.35 -1.84
C GLY A 105 -20.87 22.19 -2.13
N ASP A 106 -20.48 21.37 -3.10
CA ASP A 106 -19.08 21.29 -3.55
C ASP A 106 -18.72 22.48 -4.45
N VAL A 107 -17.50 22.96 -4.25
CA VAL A 107 -16.84 23.84 -5.21
C VAL A 107 -15.86 23.00 -6.02
N VAL A 108 -16.01 23.02 -7.34
CA VAL A 108 -15.14 22.31 -8.26
C VAL A 108 -14.15 23.27 -8.89
N TRP A 109 -12.88 23.01 -8.69
CA TRP A 109 -11.84 23.68 -9.45
C TRP A 109 -11.23 22.68 -10.44
N SER A 110 -11.08 23.08 -11.71
CA SER A 110 -10.43 22.26 -12.71
C SER A 110 -9.55 23.09 -13.64
N SER A 111 -8.47 22.48 -14.09
CA SER A 111 -7.53 23.07 -15.06
C SER A 111 -7.15 22.04 -16.11
N TRP A 112 -7.13 22.44 -17.35
CA TRP A 112 -6.65 21.65 -18.48
C TRP A 112 -5.63 22.45 -19.28
N ASP A 113 -4.44 21.89 -19.43
CA ASP A 113 -3.41 22.42 -20.31
C ASP A 113 -3.30 21.53 -21.57
N PRO A 114 -3.72 22.02 -22.74
CA PRO A 114 -3.69 21.24 -23.96
C PRO A 114 -2.28 21.03 -24.53
N LEU A 115 -1.30 21.85 -24.15
CA LEU A 115 0.09 21.74 -24.63
C LEU A 115 0.81 20.60 -23.91
N THR A 116 0.69 20.53 -22.59
CA THR A 116 1.32 19.51 -21.76
C THR A 116 0.42 18.30 -21.56
N ARG A 117 -0.87 18.38 -21.90
CA ARG A 117 -1.91 17.38 -21.64
C ARG A 117 -2.08 17.08 -20.15
N HIS A 118 -1.91 18.08 -19.30
CA HIS A 118 -2.12 17.97 -17.87
C HIS A 118 -3.55 18.37 -17.52
N TYR A 119 -4.23 17.49 -16.79
CA TYR A 119 -5.54 17.77 -16.20
C TYR A 119 -5.47 17.71 -14.70
N ARG A 120 -6.09 18.67 -14.05
CA ARG A 120 -6.22 18.73 -12.58
C ARG A 120 -7.66 19.05 -12.22
N ARG A 121 -8.20 18.33 -11.27
CA ARG A 121 -9.53 18.59 -10.71
C ARG A 121 -9.49 18.43 -9.20
N LEU A 122 -10.03 19.43 -8.51
CA LEU A 122 -10.14 19.44 -7.07
C LEU A 122 -11.61 19.60 -6.71
N LEU A 123 -12.08 18.80 -5.76
CA LEU A 123 -13.37 18.97 -5.10
C LEU A 123 -13.13 19.56 -3.72
N ILE A 124 -13.78 20.67 -3.42
CA ILE A 124 -13.69 21.37 -2.15
C ILE A 124 -15.10 21.35 -1.52
N HIS A 125 -15.23 20.77 -0.34
CA HIS A 125 -16.47 20.72 0.43
C HIS A 125 -16.32 21.49 1.73
N ARG A 126 -17.18 22.47 1.97
CA ARG A 126 -17.14 23.31 3.19
C ARG A 126 -15.76 23.91 3.47
N GLY A 127 -15.03 24.32 2.43
CA GLY A 127 -13.71 24.93 2.54
C GLY A 127 -12.56 23.95 2.79
N ALA A 128 -12.79 22.63 2.76
CA ALA A 128 -11.75 21.61 2.87
C ALA A 128 -11.68 20.77 1.59
N LEU A 129 -10.49 20.24 1.28
CA LEU A 129 -10.30 19.33 0.16
C LEU A 129 -11.09 18.05 0.39
N ALA A 130 -11.91 17.64 -0.58
CA ALA A 130 -12.74 16.44 -0.52
C ALA A 130 -12.38 15.41 -1.60
N GLY A 131 -11.71 15.85 -2.67
CA GLY A 131 -11.28 14.95 -3.73
C GLY A 131 -10.29 15.62 -4.69
N VAL A 132 -9.42 14.80 -5.28
CA VAL A 132 -8.39 15.22 -6.23
C VAL A 132 -8.33 14.25 -7.38
N LEU A 133 -8.20 14.77 -8.59
CA LEU A 133 -7.83 14.01 -9.79
C LEU A 133 -6.72 14.76 -10.52
N LEU A 134 -5.58 14.11 -10.69
CA LEU A 134 -4.46 14.61 -11.48
C LEU A 134 -4.21 13.66 -12.66
N MET A 135 -3.96 14.20 -13.85
CA MET A 135 -3.58 13.45 -15.02
C MET A 135 -2.42 14.15 -15.73
N GLY A 136 -1.39 13.39 -16.08
CA GLY A 136 -0.17 13.86 -16.74
C GLY A 136 0.91 14.27 -15.74
N ASP A 137 0.68 15.26 -14.89
CA ASP A 137 1.59 15.69 -13.82
C ASP A 137 1.02 15.34 -12.44
N CYS A 138 1.58 14.31 -11.83
CA CYS A 138 1.18 13.83 -10.50
C CYS A 138 2.19 14.16 -9.39
N ARG A 139 3.15 15.08 -9.59
CA ARG A 139 4.19 15.44 -8.61
C ARG A 139 3.62 15.97 -7.30
N SER A 140 2.51 16.69 -7.34
CA SER A 140 1.83 17.23 -6.16
C SER A 140 0.94 16.23 -5.41
N ALA A 141 0.92 14.96 -5.81
CA ALA A 141 0.06 13.94 -5.20
C ALA A 141 0.26 13.79 -3.68
N ALA A 142 1.52 13.78 -3.20
CA ALA A 142 1.84 13.69 -1.78
C ALA A 142 1.24 14.88 -0.98
N THR A 143 1.41 16.09 -1.49
CA THR A 143 0.85 17.31 -0.87
C THR A 143 -0.67 17.22 -0.73
N PHE A 144 -1.37 16.74 -1.76
CA PHE A 144 -2.83 16.57 -1.70
C PHE A 144 -3.24 15.44 -0.74
N THR A 145 -2.41 14.41 -0.59
CA THR A 145 -2.65 13.35 0.39
C THR A 145 -2.60 13.89 1.82
N ASP A 146 -1.57 14.66 2.13
CA ASP A 146 -1.42 15.31 3.46
C ASP A 146 -2.57 16.28 3.76
N LEU A 147 -3.03 16.99 2.74
CA LEU A 147 -4.12 17.94 2.85
C LEU A 147 -5.46 17.29 3.14
N LEU A 148 -5.77 16.23 2.42
CA LEU A 148 -6.99 15.48 2.66
C LEU A 148 -6.98 14.86 4.06
N ALA A 149 -5.83 14.31 4.48
CA ALA A 149 -5.66 13.68 5.80
C ALA A 149 -5.81 14.69 6.95
N THR A 150 -5.35 15.93 6.77
CA THR A 150 -5.40 16.96 7.82
C THR A 150 -6.70 17.78 7.82
N ALA A 151 -7.57 17.60 6.82
CA ALA A 151 -8.77 18.44 6.59
C ALA A 151 -8.46 19.94 6.65
N ALA A 152 -7.25 20.34 6.25
CA ALA A 152 -6.80 21.73 6.31
C ALA A 152 -7.64 22.60 5.35
N PRO A 153 -7.94 23.86 5.71
CA PRO A 153 -8.68 24.76 4.84
C PRO A 153 -7.99 24.93 3.48
N ALA A 154 -8.70 24.66 2.40
CA ALA A 154 -8.22 24.80 1.04
C ALA A 154 -8.46 26.23 0.55
N HIS A 155 -7.50 27.14 0.78
CA HIS A 155 -7.52 28.47 0.18
C HIS A 155 -6.77 28.46 -1.16
N ALA A 156 -7.25 29.23 -2.13
CA ALA A 156 -6.71 29.24 -3.49
C ALA A 156 -5.21 29.61 -3.54
N ASP A 157 -4.79 30.57 -2.74
CA ASP A 157 -3.39 31.02 -2.67
C ASP A 157 -2.43 29.96 -2.13
N TRP A 158 -2.93 29.08 -1.30
CA TRP A 158 -2.20 28.01 -0.65
C TRP A 158 -1.94 26.78 -1.56
N LEU A 159 -2.81 26.56 -2.55
CA LEU A 159 -2.66 25.50 -3.55
C LEU A 159 -1.43 25.71 -4.47
N PHE A 160 -0.89 26.93 -4.52
CA PHE A 160 0.24 27.27 -5.38
C PHE A 160 1.61 27.22 -4.69
N ASP A 161 1.68 27.29 -3.34
CA ASP A 161 2.93 27.58 -2.62
C ASP A 161 3.69 26.39 -2.02
N ARG A 162 3.14 25.15 -2.03
CA ARG A 162 3.78 24.01 -1.34
C ARG A 162 4.26 22.89 -2.25
N PHE A 163 5.40 23.09 -2.90
CA PHE A 163 6.03 22.08 -3.75
C PHE A 163 7.35 21.50 -3.25
N THR A 164 7.76 21.65 -1.95
CA THR A 164 9.08 21.12 -1.50
C THR A 164 9.12 20.62 -0.04
N THR A 165 9.80 19.48 0.14
CA THR A 165 10.71 18.98 1.21
C THR A 165 10.31 17.87 2.22
N THR A 166 11.33 17.15 2.70
CA THR A 166 11.66 15.77 3.07
C THR A 166 12.05 15.53 4.57
N GLN A 167 11.80 14.32 5.16
CA GLN A 167 12.56 13.40 6.08
C GLN A 167 12.76 13.65 7.61
N PRO A 168 13.38 12.75 8.47
CA PRO A 168 13.93 11.38 8.47
C PRO A 168 13.72 10.44 9.72
N GLN A 169 14.45 9.31 9.81
CA GLN A 169 14.51 8.07 10.62
C GLN A 169 15.03 8.07 12.09
N VAL A 170 15.00 6.85 12.82
CA VAL A 170 16.08 6.22 13.65
C VAL A 170 15.70 4.85 14.31
N ALA A 171 16.72 4.02 14.68
CA ALA A 171 16.77 2.59 15.02
C ALA A 171 17.12 2.20 16.50
N GLY A 172 17.09 0.88 16.84
CA GLY A 172 17.72 0.27 18.05
C GLY A 172 17.37 -1.20 18.39
N GLN A 173 18.29 -1.96 18.99
CA GLN A 173 18.40 -3.43 19.05
C GLN A 173 18.29 -4.08 20.44
N ASN A 174 18.00 -5.44 20.53
CA ASN A 174 18.70 -6.47 21.34
C ASN A 174 18.14 -7.90 21.19
N ALA A 175 18.95 -8.94 21.51
CA ALA A 175 18.76 -10.34 21.14
C ALA A 175 18.51 -11.32 22.30
N MET A 176 17.67 -12.34 22.08
CA MET A 176 17.51 -13.60 22.84
C MET A 176 16.95 -14.70 21.92
N THR A 177 16.89 -15.98 22.38
CA THR A 177 16.45 -17.14 21.57
C THR A 177 15.20 -16.86 20.75
N LYS A 178 15.34 -17.05 19.43
CA LYS A 178 14.38 -16.55 18.46
C LYS A 178 13.16 -17.47 18.33
N PRO A 179 11.95 -17.00 18.64
CA PRO A 179 10.74 -17.70 18.22
C PRO A 179 10.62 -17.71 16.69
N THR A 180 9.90 -18.69 16.13
CA THR A 180 9.71 -18.77 14.67
C THR A 180 8.58 -17.85 14.22
N LEU A 181 8.87 -17.02 13.23
CA LEU A 181 7.89 -16.25 12.46
C LEU A 181 7.71 -16.90 11.08
N ALA A 182 6.57 -17.56 10.88
CA ALA A 182 6.23 -18.16 9.60
C ALA A 182 5.48 -17.15 8.72
N VAL A 183 6.02 -16.85 7.55
CA VAL A 183 5.42 -15.96 6.54
C VAL A 183 4.91 -16.82 5.39
N VAL A 184 3.58 -16.82 5.16
CA VAL A 184 2.94 -17.56 4.07
C VAL A 184 2.53 -16.59 2.97
N GLY A 185 3.16 -16.73 1.80
CA GLY A 185 3.02 -15.85 0.65
C GLY A 185 4.24 -14.93 0.46
N HIS A 186 4.96 -15.11 -0.65
CA HIS A 186 6.12 -14.31 -1.00
C HIS A 186 5.87 -13.49 -2.27
N GLY A 187 4.79 -12.70 -2.24
CA GLY A 187 4.51 -11.66 -3.24
C GLY A 187 5.07 -10.30 -2.80
N MET A 188 4.64 -9.22 -3.47
CA MET A 188 5.09 -7.84 -3.19
C MET A 188 4.94 -7.44 -1.71
N VAL A 189 3.77 -7.71 -1.11
CA VAL A 189 3.49 -7.35 0.29
C VAL A 189 4.28 -8.21 1.25
N GLY A 190 4.39 -9.53 0.99
CA GLY A 190 5.20 -10.43 1.79
C GLY A 190 6.67 -10.04 1.78
N HIS A 191 7.21 -9.66 0.62
CA HIS A 191 8.61 -9.20 0.52
C HIS A 191 8.82 -7.87 1.26
N HIS A 192 7.95 -6.89 1.06
CA HIS A 192 8.02 -5.62 1.80
C HIS A 192 7.97 -5.84 3.31
N PHE A 193 7.12 -6.75 3.78
CA PHE A 193 7.09 -7.13 5.19
C PHE A 193 8.43 -7.71 5.67
N LEU A 194 9.11 -8.53 4.84
CA LEU A 194 10.44 -9.05 5.17
C LEU A 194 11.49 -7.94 5.23
N GLU A 195 11.46 -6.98 4.30
CA GLU A 195 12.33 -5.80 4.34
C GLU A 195 12.12 -5.00 5.64
N GLU A 196 10.86 -4.78 6.02
CA GLU A 196 10.55 -4.10 7.28
C GLU A 196 10.95 -4.93 8.51
N CYS A 197 10.88 -6.25 8.45
CA CYS A 197 11.44 -7.12 9.49
C CYS A 197 12.96 -6.94 9.62
N VAL A 198 13.68 -6.83 8.51
CA VAL A 198 15.12 -6.58 8.51
C VAL A 198 15.43 -5.19 9.04
N ASN A 199 14.74 -4.15 8.54
CA ASN A 199 14.91 -2.76 8.94
C ASN A 199 14.70 -2.56 10.44
N ARG A 200 13.76 -3.32 11.04
CA ARG A 200 13.45 -3.30 12.47
C ARG A 200 14.22 -4.34 13.29
N ASN A 201 15.18 -5.02 12.70
CA ASN A 201 15.97 -6.07 13.30
C ASN A 201 15.14 -7.26 13.85
N LEU A 202 13.96 -7.52 13.32
CA LEU A 202 13.13 -8.67 13.68
C LEU A 202 13.80 -10.00 13.30
N HIS A 203 14.56 -10.06 12.21
CA HIS A 203 15.41 -11.21 11.82
C HIS A 203 16.41 -11.62 12.93
N ARG A 204 16.73 -10.71 13.86
CA ARG A 204 17.54 -10.99 15.05
C ARG A 204 16.73 -11.51 16.22
N GLN A 205 15.42 -11.24 16.27
CA GLN A 205 14.49 -11.64 17.32
C GLN A 205 13.74 -12.93 16.97
N TYR A 206 13.47 -13.15 15.70
CA TYR A 206 12.73 -14.30 15.17
C TYR A 206 13.58 -15.10 14.19
N GLN A 207 13.36 -16.41 14.17
CA GLN A 207 13.72 -17.24 13.01
C GLN A 207 12.62 -17.07 11.97
N ILE A 208 12.91 -16.36 10.88
CA ILE A 208 11.91 -16.10 9.84
C ILE A 208 11.94 -17.24 8.82
N VAL A 209 10.78 -17.87 8.59
CA VAL A 209 10.61 -18.93 7.59
C VAL A 209 9.55 -18.48 6.60
N VAL A 210 9.89 -18.47 5.32
CA VAL A 210 9.02 -17.96 4.24
C VAL A 210 8.54 -19.11 3.37
N PHE A 211 7.23 -19.19 3.16
CA PHE A 211 6.58 -20.16 2.28
C PHE A 211 6.00 -19.43 1.07
N GLY A 212 6.49 -19.73 -0.13
CA GLY A 212 5.99 -19.20 -1.40
C GLY A 212 5.44 -20.32 -2.27
N GLU A 213 4.35 -20.07 -2.97
CA GLU A 213 3.80 -21.01 -3.96
C GLU A 213 4.55 -20.94 -5.29
N GLU A 214 5.02 -19.74 -5.66
CA GLU A 214 5.75 -19.52 -6.89
C GLU A 214 7.23 -19.89 -6.76
N ARG A 215 7.82 -20.39 -7.86
CA ARG A 215 9.26 -20.71 -7.92
C ARG A 215 10.17 -19.50 -8.02
N TYR A 216 9.60 -18.34 -8.26
CA TYR A 216 10.30 -17.07 -8.42
C TYR A 216 10.27 -16.28 -7.12
N ALA A 217 11.33 -15.55 -6.84
CA ALA A 217 11.34 -14.54 -5.79
C ALA A 217 10.32 -13.43 -6.09
N ALA A 218 9.96 -12.63 -5.08
CA ALA A 218 9.02 -11.54 -5.25
C ALA A 218 9.42 -10.60 -6.39
N TYR A 219 8.47 -10.24 -7.22
CA TYR A 219 8.67 -9.35 -8.37
C TYR A 219 7.56 -8.32 -8.47
N ASP A 220 7.84 -7.23 -9.17
CA ASP A 220 6.93 -6.11 -9.36
C ASP A 220 5.77 -6.47 -10.30
N ARG A 221 4.65 -6.90 -9.72
CA ARG A 221 3.43 -7.27 -10.46
C ARG A 221 2.72 -6.06 -11.03
N VAL A 222 2.91 -4.87 -10.48
CA VAL A 222 2.30 -3.62 -10.98
C VAL A 222 2.87 -3.27 -12.35
N HIS A 223 4.17 -3.54 -12.55
CA HIS A 223 4.87 -3.27 -13.81
C HIS A 223 5.06 -4.52 -14.69
N LEU A 224 4.38 -5.62 -14.39
CA LEU A 224 4.52 -6.87 -15.17
C LEU A 224 4.20 -6.70 -16.67
N SER A 225 3.34 -5.77 -17.03
CA SER A 225 3.04 -5.45 -18.43
C SER A 225 4.27 -4.92 -19.20
N GLU A 226 5.24 -4.32 -18.52
CA GLU A 226 6.48 -3.81 -19.11
C GLU A 226 7.41 -4.95 -19.58
N TYR A 227 7.27 -6.16 -19.03
CA TYR A 227 7.95 -7.34 -19.51
C TYR A 227 7.64 -7.63 -20.99
N PHE A 228 6.37 -7.48 -21.37
CA PHE A 228 5.95 -7.64 -22.77
C PHE A 228 6.39 -6.46 -23.66
N GLY A 229 6.77 -5.33 -23.04
CA GLY A 229 7.39 -4.17 -23.71
C GLY A 229 8.92 -4.26 -23.84
N GLY A 230 9.55 -5.37 -23.41
CA GLY A 230 10.99 -5.59 -23.50
C GLY A 230 11.79 -5.38 -22.22
N ARG A 231 11.13 -5.11 -21.08
CA ARG A 231 11.80 -5.06 -19.77
C ARG A 231 12.22 -6.47 -19.35
N SER A 232 13.43 -6.62 -18.81
CA SER A 232 13.94 -7.93 -18.41
C SER A 232 13.25 -8.44 -17.14
N ALA A 233 13.13 -9.77 -16.98
CA ALA A 233 12.63 -10.38 -15.75
C ALA A 233 13.47 -9.99 -14.51
N ALA A 234 14.79 -9.88 -14.67
CA ALA A 234 15.70 -9.47 -13.60
C ALA A 234 15.41 -8.04 -13.10
N SER A 235 15.03 -7.13 -14.00
CA SER A 235 14.69 -5.75 -13.62
C SER A 235 13.31 -5.60 -12.96
N LEU A 236 12.50 -6.65 -12.97
CA LEU A 236 11.23 -6.72 -12.23
C LEU A 236 11.40 -7.38 -10.86
N SER A 237 12.54 -8.04 -10.58
CA SER A 237 12.79 -8.61 -9.26
C SER A 237 12.80 -7.52 -8.19
N LEU A 238 12.06 -7.75 -7.11
CA LEU A 238 12.08 -6.90 -5.92
C LEU A 238 13.16 -7.38 -4.93
N VAL A 239 13.61 -8.64 -5.07
CA VAL A 239 14.56 -9.26 -4.16
C VAL A 239 15.97 -9.00 -4.69
N ALA A 240 16.81 -8.33 -3.90
CA ALA A 240 18.25 -8.28 -4.16
C ALA A 240 18.84 -9.69 -4.09
N GLY A 241 19.82 -10.01 -4.95
CA GLY A 241 20.32 -11.37 -5.13
C GLY A 241 20.75 -12.08 -3.83
N ASP A 242 21.29 -11.34 -2.89
CA ASP A 242 21.85 -11.84 -1.63
C ASP A 242 20.94 -11.59 -0.41
N PHE A 243 19.73 -11.04 -0.59
CA PHE A 243 18.84 -10.62 0.49
C PHE A 243 18.63 -11.70 1.57
N PHE A 244 18.34 -12.93 1.18
CA PHE A 244 18.14 -14.04 2.13
C PHE A 244 19.44 -14.55 2.73
N ALA A 245 20.55 -14.53 1.98
CA ALA A 245 21.84 -14.94 2.48
C ALA A 245 22.39 -13.97 3.53
N ASP A 246 22.19 -12.67 3.30
CA ASP A 246 22.71 -11.61 4.17
C ASP A 246 21.89 -11.44 5.45
N ASN A 247 20.63 -11.86 5.45
CA ASN A 247 19.71 -11.62 6.55
C ASN A 247 19.25 -12.89 7.30
N GLY A 248 19.70 -14.07 6.90
CA GLY A 248 19.48 -15.36 7.58
C GLY A 248 18.16 -16.01 7.28
#